data_7209322e7230f6e50fe44a4124eae62b
#
_entry.id   7209322e7230f6e50fe44a4124eae62b
#
_cell.length_a   1.000
_cell.length_b   1.000
_cell.length_c   1.000
_cell.angle_alpha   90.00
_cell.angle_beta   90.00
_cell.angle_gamma   90.00
#
_symmetry.space_group_name_H-M   'P 1'
#
loop_
_entity.id
_entity.type
_entity.pdbx_description
1 polymer ?
#
loop_
_entity_poly.entity_id
_entity_poly.type
_entity_poly.pdbx_seq_one_letter_code
_entity_poly.pdbx_strand_id
1 'polypeptide(L)'
;MNDHVASALSFSGRRSTPVILQSEAAECGLACLTMVAGFHGYRSDLSTLRAQHSISLKGTTLAHLVTLAGRLELTSRPVRLEMGALGNLQLPAILHWDMNHFVVLDEVRRQSVTIIDPSRGRVRLTLDEVS
;
A
#
# COMPACT_ATOMS: atom_id res chain seq x y z
N MET A 1 -5.31 -18.92 -32.18
CA MET A 1 -5.15 -19.11 -31.28
C MET A 1 -5.69 -18.49 -30.32
N ASN A 2 -6.01 -18.83 -29.52
CA ASN A 2 -6.53 -18.35 -28.49
C ASN A 2 -5.61 -18.04 -27.49
N ASP A 3 -4.37 -18.30 -27.63
CA ASP A 3 -3.41 -17.93 -26.65
C ASP A 3 -3.28 -16.46 -26.52
N HIS A 4 -3.49 -15.72 -27.58
CA HIS A 4 -3.48 -14.28 -27.47
C HIS A 4 -4.59 -13.77 -26.59
N VAL A 5 -5.76 -14.35 -26.68
CA VAL A 5 -6.87 -13.95 -25.84
C VAL A 5 -6.56 -14.23 -24.39
N ALA A 6 -6.00 -15.41 -24.11
CA ALA A 6 -5.65 -15.76 -22.75
C ALA A 6 -4.57 -14.85 -22.19
N SER A 7 -3.58 -14.50 -23.00
CA SER A 7 -2.54 -13.59 -22.56
C SER A 7 -3.07 -12.20 -22.27
N ALA A 8 -3.96 -11.72 -23.12
CA ALA A 8 -4.56 -10.41 -22.90
C ALA A 8 -5.36 -10.39 -21.62
N LEU A 9 -6.09 -11.48 -21.33
CA LEU A 9 -6.85 -11.56 -20.09
C LEU A 9 -5.92 -11.59 -18.89
N SER A 10 -4.78 -12.27 -19.01
CA SER A 10 -3.81 -12.27 -17.92
C SER A 10 -3.31 -10.88 -17.62
N PHE A 11 -3.00 -10.11 -18.65
CA PHE A 11 -2.55 -8.76 -18.42
C PHE A 11 -3.62 -7.91 -17.79
N SER A 12 -4.86 -8.02 -18.27
CA SER A 12 -5.92 -7.21 -17.72
C SER A 12 -6.22 -7.60 -16.29
N GLY A 13 -5.97 -8.85 -15.91
CA GLY A 13 -6.18 -9.28 -14.54
C GLY A 13 -5.00 -9.01 -13.63
N ARG A 14 -3.86 -8.63 -14.19
CA ARG A 14 -2.68 -8.37 -13.39
C ARG A 14 -2.54 -6.89 -13.14
N ARG A 15 -2.57 -6.55 -11.89
CA ARG A 15 -2.32 -5.19 -11.47
C ARG A 15 -1.01 -5.18 -10.70
N SER A 16 -0.30 -4.09 -10.79
CA SER A 16 0.88 -3.90 -9.99
C SER A 16 0.70 -2.65 -9.15
N THR A 17 1.30 -2.66 -7.98
CA THR A 17 1.26 -1.51 -7.10
C THR A 17 2.35 -0.53 -7.54
N PRO A 18 1.98 0.70 -7.87
CA PRO A 18 2.99 1.69 -8.21
C PRO A 18 3.83 2.04 -6.99
N VAL A 19 5.09 2.35 -7.20
CA VAL A 19 5.95 2.81 -6.12
C VAL A 19 5.86 4.33 -6.06
N ILE A 20 5.39 4.84 -4.93
CA ILE A 20 5.29 6.29 -4.69
C ILE A 20 6.15 6.62 -3.49
N LEU A 21 7.17 7.44 -3.69
CA LEU A 21 8.05 7.81 -2.59
C LEU A 21 7.52 9.06 -1.89
N GLN A 22 7.69 9.10 -0.58
CA GLN A 22 7.29 10.26 0.19
C GLN A 22 8.26 11.41 -0.04
N SER A 23 7.76 12.62 -0.02
CA SER A 23 8.60 13.81 -0.11
C SER A 23 9.07 14.26 1.26
N GLU A 24 8.24 14.05 2.27
CA GLU A 24 8.54 14.45 3.64
C GLU A 24 8.23 13.30 4.58
N ALA A 25 8.87 13.31 5.75
CA ALA A 25 8.74 12.22 6.71
C ALA A 25 7.28 12.00 7.15
N ALA A 26 6.49 13.05 7.23
CA ALA A 26 5.11 12.96 7.68
C ALA A 26 4.17 12.35 6.63
N GLU A 27 4.66 12.06 5.42
CA GLU A 27 3.81 11.64 4.32
C GLU A 27 3.77 10.15 4.08
N CYS A 28 4.39 9.33 4.94
CA CYS A 28 4.45 7.89 4.65
C CYS A 28 3.05 7.27 4.51
N GLY A 29 2.11 7.67 5.37
CA GLY A 29 0.75 7.14 5.28
C GLY A 29 0.05 7.55 4.00
N LEU A 30 0.18 8.83 3.62
CA LEU A 30 -0.45 9.32 2.39
C LEU A 30 0.17 8.65 1.17
N ALA A 31 1.49 8.46 1.16
CA ALA A 31 2.15 7.78 0.05
C ALA A 31 1.66 6.35 -0.07
N CYS A 32 1.52 5.63 1.06
CA CYS A 32 0.98 4.27 1.03
C CYS A 32 -0.43 4.25 0.45
N LEU A 33 -1.28 5.19 0.87
CA LEU A 33 -2.64 5.25 0.37
C LEU A 33 -2.66 5.54 -1.13
N THR A 34 -1.77 6.42 -1.60
CA THR A 34 -1.65 6.72 -3.02
C THR A 34 -1.27 5.47 -3.82
N MET A 35 -0.35 4.66 -3.28
CA MET A 35 0.06 3.43 -3.93
C MET A 35 -1.09 2.43 -4.00
N VAL A 36 -1.80 2.23 -2.90
CA VAL A 36 -2.92 1.27 -2.88
C VAL A 36 -4.04 1.74 -3.80
N ALA A 37 -4.36 3.02 -3.78
CA ALA A 37 -5.36 3.58 -4.67
C ALA A 37 -4.97 3.37 -6.14
N GLY A 38 -3.68 3.55 -6.46
CA GLY A 38 -3.19 3.31 -7.81
C GLY A 38 -3.35 1.88 -8.25
N PHE A 39 -3.12 0.93 -7.34
CA PHE A 39 -3.35 -0.48 -7.65
C PHE A 39 -4.81 -0.73 -8.04
N HIS A 40 -5.73 -0.05 -7.38
CA HIS A 40 -7.16 -0.23 -7.64
C HIS A 40 -7.67 0.64 -8.79
N GLY A 41 -6.78 1.30 -9.50
CA GLY A 41 -7.16 2.07 -10.69
C GLY A 41 -7.35 3.56 -10.48
N TYR A 42 -7.29 4.03 -9.25
CA TYR A 42 -7.36 5.46 -8.95
C TYR A 42 -5.97 6.04 -9.05
N ARG A 43 -5.60 6.46 -10.23
CA ARG A 43 -4.25 6.97 -10.47
C ARG A 43 -4.16 8.42 -10.07
N SER A 44 -3.30 8.69 -9.13
CA SER A 44 -3.05 10.05 -8.66
C SER A 44 -1.61 10.11 -8.18
N ASP A 45 -1.13 11.28 -7.90
CA ASP A 45 0.19 11.44 -7.33
C ASP A 45 0.08 12.05 -5.94
N LEU A 46 1.19 12.01 -5.22
CA LEU A 46 1.23 12.44 -3.85
C LEU A 46 0.89 13.93 -3.71
N SER A 47 1.39 14.76 -4.63
CA SER A 47 1.14 16.19 -4.54
C SER A 47 -0.33 16.52 -4.77
N THR A 48 -0.99 15.80 -5.67
CA THR A 48 -2.41 16.00 -5.92
C THR A 48 -3.24 15.64 -4.69
N LEU A 49 -2.95 14.49 -4.09
CA LEU A 49 -3.69 14.09 -2.90
C LEU A 49 -3.40 14.99 -1.71
N ARG A 50 -2.17 15.46 -1.60
CA ARG A 50 -1.83 16.43 -0.55
C ARG A 50 -2.63 17.71 -0.72
N ALA A 51 -2.80 18.19 -1.94
CA ALA A 51 -3.54 19.41 -2.19
C ALA A 51 -5.04 19.23 -1.96
N GLN A 52 -5.57 18.05 -2.24
CA GLN A 52 -7.00 17.79 -2.08
C GLN A 52 -7.40 17.50 -0.64
N HIS A 53 -6.47 17.06 0.18
CA HIS A 53 -6.75 16.66 1.55
C HIS A 53 -5.73 17.31 2.48
N SER A 54 -6.20 17.97 3.52
CA SER A 54 -5.32 18.58 4.48
C SER A 54 -4.58 17.51 5.26
N ILE A 55 -3.25 17.55 5.20
CA ILE A 55 -2.41 16.59 5.88
C ILE A 55 -1.62 17.32 6.95
N SER A 56 -1.64 16.78 8.16
CA SER A 56 -0.89 17.34 9.26
C SER A 56 0.61 17.17 9.04
N LEU A 57 1.38 18.15 9.42
CA LEU A 57 2.83 18.07 9.39
C LEU A 57 3.36 17.03 10.39
N LYS A 58 2.53 16.62 11.33
CA LYS A 58 2.92 15.60 12.32
C LYS A 58 2.68 14.19 11.84
N GLY A 59 2.17 14.05 10.63
CA GLY A 59 1.89 12.75 10.05
C GLY A 59 0.42 12.40 10.12
N THR A 60 0.11 11.17 9.73
CA THR A 60 -1.25 10.68 9.59
C THR A 60 -1.44 9.51 10.52
N THR A 61 -2.57 9.50 11.24
CA THR A 61 -2.91 8.36 12.09
C THR A 61 -3.62 7.30 11.24
N LEU A 62 -3.70 6.09 11.77
CA LEU A 62 -4.43 5.02 11.11
C LEU A 62 -5.90 5.41 10.89
N ALA A 63 -6.52 6.02 11.90
CA ALA A 63 -7.90 6.47 11.77
C ALA A 63 -8.08 7.49 10.65
N HIS A 64 -7.11 8.39 10.51
CA HIS A 64 -7.15 9.38 9.43
C HIS A 64 -7.00 8.72 8.08
N LEU A 65 -6.13 7.69 7.97
CA LEU A 65 -5.99 6.96 6.72
C LEU A 65 -7.28 6.27 6.32
N VAL A 66 -7.99 5.69 7.29
CA VAL A 66 -9.29 5.05 7.01
C VAL A 66 -10.27 6.09 6.43
N THR A 67 -10.29 7.29 7.02
CA THR A 67 -11.14 8.37 6.53
C THR A 67 -10.76 8.78 5.11
N LEU A 68 -9.46 8.94 4.85
CA LEU A 68 -9.00 9.32 3.52
C LEU A 68 -9.29 8.24 2.49
N ALA A 69 -9.13 6.98 2.88
CA ALA A 69 -9.45 5.87 1.98
C ALA A 69 -10.92 5.91 1.58
N GLY A 70 -11.80 6.23 2.51
CA GLY A 70 -13.22 6.36 2.21
C GLY A 70 -13.50 7.46 1.20
N ARG A 71 -12.75 8.56 1.27
CA ARG A 71 -12.91 9.64 0.30
C ARG A 71 -12.46 9.25 -1.09
N LEU A 72 -11.57 8.25 -1.20
CA LEU A 72 -11.13 7.71 -2.47
C LEU A 72 -11.98 6.51 -2.89
N GLU A 73 -13.09 6.30 -2.19
CA GLU A 73 -14.02 5.20 -2.46
C GLU A 73 -13.38 3.82 -2.28
N LEU A 74 -12.39 3.74 -1.41
CA LEU A 74 -11.77 2.47 -1.05
C LEU A 74 -12.38 1.99 0.26
N THR A 75 -12.83 0.74 0.26
CA THR A 75 -13.31 0.11 1.48
C THR A 75 -12.10 -0.34 2.27
N SER A 76 -12.03 0.05 3.53
CA SER A 76 -10.92 -0.32 4.37
C SER A 76 -11.43 -0.82 5.72
N ARG A 77 -10.66 -1.70 6.33
CA ARG A 77 -11.00 -2.25 7.62
C ARG A 77 -9.70 -2.43 8.41
N PRO A 78 -9.50 -1.64 9.46
CA PRO A 78 -8.32 -1.81 10.28
C PRO A 78 -8.43 -3.12 11.06
N VAL A 79 -7.35 -3.88 11.07
CA VAL A 79 -7.30 -5.14 11.80
C VAL A 79 -5.97 -5.21 12.53
N ARG A 80 -5.95 -5.95 13.63
CA ARG A 80 -4.73 -6.24 14.36
C ARG A 80 -4.34 -7.67 14.03
N LEU A 81 -3.11 -7.87 13.55
CA LEU A 81 -2.69 -9.16 13.08
C LEU A 81 -1.38 -9.59 13.70
N GLU A 82 -1.24 -10.90 13.87
CA GLU A 82 0.03 -11.50 14.20
C GLU A 82 0.76 -11.84 12.90
N MET A 83 2.08 -12.00 12.99
CA MET A 83 2.90 -12.21 11.80
C MET A 83 2.46 -13.40 10.96
N GLY A 84 2.03 -14.48 11.61
CA GLY A 84 1.59 -15.67 10.87
C GLY A 84 0.33 -15.48 10.06
N ALA A 85 -0.41 -14.39 10.29
CA ALA A 85 -1.66 -14.13 9.61
C ALA A 85 -1.52 -13.18 8.42
N LEU A 86 -0.30 -12.75 8.08
CA LEU A 86 -0.10 -11.82 6.96
C LEU A 86 -0.62 -12.38 5.65
N GLY A 87 -0.50 -13.69 5.45
CA GLY A 87 -0.99 -14.31 4.22
C GLY A 87 -2.49 -14.27 4.04
N ASN A 88 -3.23 -13.94 5.10
CA ASN A 88 -4.68 -13.87 5.03
C ASN A 88 -5.18 -12.49 4.64
N LEU A 89 -4.29 -11.51 4.49
CA LEU A 89 -4.68 -10.16 4.10
C LEU A 89 -4.93 -10.09 2.60
N GLN A 90 -5.88 -9.24 2.23
CA GLN A 90 -6.06 -8.90 0.83
C GLN A 90 -4.99 -7.88 0.45
N LEU A 91 -4.21 -8.20 -0.55
CA LEU A 91 -3.09 -7.36 -0.96
C LEU A 91 -3.47 -6.45 -2.12
N PRO A 92 -2.88 -5.29 -2.24
CA PRO A 92 -1.91 -4.71 -1.30
C PRO A 92 -2.60 -4.21 -0.03
N ALA A 93 -1.88 -4.26 1.07
CA ALA A 93 -2.39 -3.82 2.36
C ALA A 93 -1.44 -2.80 2.96
N ILE A 94 -1.95 -1.89 3.77
CA ILE A 94 -1.11 -0.92 4.45
C ILE A 94 -0.82 -1.46 5.85
N LEU A 95 0.45 -1.52 6.20
CA LEU A 95 0.88 -1.95 7.53
C LEU A 95 1.37 -0.74 8.32
N HIS A 96 0.96 -0.67 9.59
CA HIS A 96 1.50 0.31 10.52
C HIS A 96 2.71 -0.34 11.19
N TRP A 97 3.87 0.20 10.91
CA TRP A 97 5.15 -0.39 11.25
C TRP A 97 5.89 0.49 12.23
N ASP A 98 6.45 -0.10 13.27
CA ASP A 98 7.25 0.64 14.24
C ASP A 98 6.57 1.90 14.75
N MET A 99 5.27 1.82 15.00
CA MET A 99 4.46 2.86 15.62
C MET A 99 4.28 4.15 14.83
N ASN A 100 5.25 4.55 14.04
CA ASN A 100 5.18 5.84 13.34
C ASN A 100 5.39 5.74 11.84
N HIS A 101 5.49 4.54 11.30
CA HIS A 101 5.78 4.37 9.88
C HIS A 101 4.75 3.47 9.23
N PHE A 102 4.35 3.85 8.03
CA PHE A 102 3.43 3.04 7.22
C PHE A 102 4.17 2.51 6.01
N VAL A 103 3.93 1.25 5.68
CA VAL A 103 4.46 0.62 4.47
C VAL A 103 3.33 -0.13 3.79
N VAL A 104 3.50 -0.43 2.51
CA VAL A 104 2.54 -1.25 1.77
C VAL A 104 3.06 -2.68 1.73
N LEU A 105 2.23 -3.62 2.16
CA LEU A 105 2.52 -5.04 1.98
C LEU A 105 2.02 -5.41 0.59
N ASP A 106 2.95 -5.71 -0.30
CA ASP A 106 2.63 -5.93 -1.70
C ASP A 106 2.54 -7.41 -2.05
N GLU A 107 3.37 -8.24 -1.42
CA GLU A 107 3.41 -9.66 -1.73
C GLU A 107 3.79 -10.45 -0.48
N VAL A 108 3.16 -11.58 -0.29
CA VAL A 108 3.52 -12.51 0.79
C VAL A 108 3.89 -13.84 0.16
N ARG A 109 5.08 -14.32 0.47
CA ARG A 109 5.55 -15.62 0.05
C ARG A 109 5.77 -16.48 1.28
N ARG A 110 6.14 -17.74 1.06
CA ARG A 110 6.26 -18.70 2.14
C ARG A 110 7.22 -18.27 3.23
N GLN A 111 8.35 -17.68 2.87
CA GLN A 111 9.38 -17.30 3.83
C GLN A 111 9.79 -15.84 3.72
N SER A 112 9.13 -15.07 2.89
CA SER A 112 9.48 -13.69 2.70
C SER A 112 8.27 -12.86 2.33
N VAL A 113 8.41 -11.56 2.49
CA VAL A 113 7.39 -10.61 2.05
C VAL A 113 8.06 -9.52 1.24
N THR A 114 7.29 -8.93 0.34
CA THR A 114 7.72 -7.74 -0.38
C THR A 114 6.91 -6.57 0.15
N ILE A 115 7.60 -5.56 0.62
CA ILE A 115 6.95 -4.33 1.07
C ILE A 115 7.37 -3.20 0.15
N ILE A 116 6.57 -2.15 0.13
CA ILE A 116 6.96 -0.89 -0.50
C ILE A 116 7.02 0.13 0.61
N ASP A 117 8.22 0.58 0.90
CA ASP A 117 8.49 1.56 1.94
C ASP A 117 8.53 2.93 1.26
N PRO A 118 7.64 3.86 1.64
CA PRO A 118 7.64 5.18 0.99
C PRO A 118 8.95 5.92 1.10
N SER A 119 9.80 5.57 2.06
CA SER A 119 11.09 6.22 2.21
C SER A 119 12.20 5.56 1.39
N ARG A 120 12.00 4.33 0.92
CA ARG A 120 13.06 3.58 0.24
C ARG A 120 12.65 2.93 -1.05
N GLY A 121 11.39 2.57 -1.20
CA GLY A 121 10.90 1.84 -2.37
C GLY A 121 10.62 0.37 -2.05
N ARG A 122 10.63 -0.46 -3.07
CA ARG A 122 10.25 -1.87 -2.94
C ARG A 122 11.41 -2.67 -2.34
N VAL A 123 11.11 -3.42 -1.29
CA VAL A 123 12.10 -4.17 -0.54
C VAL A 123 11.54 -5.56 -0.24
N ARG A 124 12.36 -6.59 -0.42
CA ARG A 124 11.99 -7.94 0.00
C ARG A 124 12.63 -8.23 1.35
N LEU A 125 11.84 -8.73 2.27
CA LEU A 125 12.30 -9.04 3.61
C LEU A 125 11.97 -10.49 3.95
N THR A 126 12.83 -11.13 4.73
CA THR A 126 12.48 -12.43 5.29
C THR A 126 11.50 -12.21 6.44
N LEU A 127 10.79 -13.26 6.85
CA LEU A 127 9.88 -13.14 7.96
C LEU A 127 10.60 -12.78 9.26
N ASP A 128 11.84 -13.22 9.42
CA ASP A 128 12.62 -12.85 10.60
C ASP A 128 12.92 -11.36 10.63
N GLU A 129 13.20 -10.77 9.47
CA GLU A 129 13.48 -9.35 9.40
C GLU A 129 12.24 -8.50 9.68
N VAL A 130 11.07 -9.06 9.42
CA VAL A 130 9.81 -8.35 9.63
C VAL A 130 9.41 -8.35 11.11
N SER A 131 9.67 -9.43 11.80
CA SER A 131 9.22 -9.59 13.20
C SER A 131 10.05 -8.83 14.22
#